data_e35503543b11639535486d1c8aefb682
#
_entry.id   e35503543b11639535486d1c8aefb682
#
_cell.length_a   1.000
_cell.length_b   1.000
_cell.length_c   1.000
_cell.angle_alpha   90.00
_cell.angle_beta   90.00
_cell.angle_gamma   90.00
#
_symmetry.space_group_name_H-M   'P 1'
#
loop_
_entity.id
_entity.type
_entity.pdbx_description
1 polymer ?
#
loop_
_entity_poly.entity_id
_entity_poly.type
_entity_poly.pdbx_seq_one_letter_code
_entity_poly.pdbx_strand_id
1 'polypeptide(L)'
;MGDDVSLTKQEGFTSCYRGRQSSLHHAAYMRSAKVMLLLRLVREEGICMEGKRIFDYGFGAGSFLRACPRDAELFGVEIDPVAVREIEGHLRATGFEKVRLSTLELDRWEEHPFLRGQYDLVLCSHVLEHLDNPVRLLSLLGGCLAPKGKLLVLLPLNERRLDPHHVHRICPGEVKRWVKSAGLKTCRCLATDFALYWLQPCFAWKHPIGRLVAQAVSLGLGLAAKLIGEDRWMPFWDRLGPRLGFKPTQLALVLSR
;
A
#
# COMPACT_ATOMS: atom_id res chain seq x y z
N MET A 1 31.90 0.19 -6.30
CA MET A 1 31.35 -0.59 -5.16
C MET A 1 29.91 -0.21 -4.78
N GLY A 2 29.27 0.71 -5.50
CA GLY A 2 27.87 1.12 -5.27
C GLY A 2 26.83 0.29 -6.03
N ASP A 3 27.20 -0.29 -7.15
CA ASP A 3 26.23 -0.92 -8.07
C ASP A 3 25.75 -2.31 -7.65
N ASP A 4 26.53 -3.00 -6.83
CA ASP A 4 26.25 -4.39 -6.41
C ASP A 4 25.16 -4.46 -5.30
N VAL A 5 25.05 -3.43 -4.46
CA VAL A 5 24.06 -3.36 -3.37
C VAL A 5 22.67 -2.99 -3.89
N SER A 6 22.57 -2.21 -4.97
CA SER A 6 21.27 -1.83 -5.56
C SER A 6 20.64 -2.99 -6.32
N LEU A 7 21.44 -3.77 -7.07
CA LEU A 7 20.99 -4.95 -7.80
C LEU A 7 20.50 -6.05 -6.86
N THR A 8 21.22 -6.31 -5.76
CA THR A 8 20.81 -7.32 -4.75
C THR A 8 19.52 -6.92 -4.01
N LYS A 9 19.31 -5.63 -3.74
CA LYS A 9 18.03 -5.14 -3.19
C LYS A 9 16.89 -5.34 -4.20
N GLN A 10 17.10 -4.99 -5.47
CA GLN A 10 16.10 -5.15 -6.53
C GLN A 10 15.73 -6.62 -6.76
N GLU A 11 16.68 -7.53 -6.83
CA GLU A 11 16.45 -8.97 -6.97
C GLU A 11 15.71 -9.58 -5.78
N GLY A 12 16.00 -9.13 -4.56
CA GLY A 12 15.29 -9.53 -3.34
C GLY A 12 13.81 -9.15 -3.36
N PHE A 13 13.49 -7.94 -3.85
CA PHE A 13 12.10 -7.47 -4.01
C PHE A 13 11.37 -8.20 -5.14
N THR A 14 11.99 -8.40 -6.31
CA THR A 14 11.36 -9.07 -7.47
C THR A 14 10.99 -10.52 -7.16
N SER A 15 11.81 -11.24 -6.40
CA SER A 15 11.51 -12.62 -5.98
C SER A 15 10.26 -12.71 -5.08
N CYS A 16 9.96 -11.65 -4.33
CA CYS A 16 8.79 -11.59 -3.45
C CYS A 16 7.45 -11.47 -4.20
N TYR A 17 7.43 -10.97 -5.44
CA TYR A 17 6.20 -10.70 -6.19
C TYR A 17 5.86 -11.74 -7.26
N ARG A 18 6.82 -12.57 -7.68
CA ARG A 18 6.61 -13.63 -8.69
C ARG A 18 5.57 -14.65 -8.20
N GLY A 19 4.61 -14.98 -9.08
CA GLY A 19 3.55 -15.97 -8.80
C GLY A 19 2.41 -15.49 -7.90
N ARG A 20 2.35 -14.20 -7.54
CA ARG A 20 1.36 -13.63 -6.63
C ARG A 20 0.13 -13.04 -7.32
N GLN A 21 -0.08 -13.35 -8.62
CA GLN A 21 -1.18 -12.81 -9.42
C GLN A 21 -2.48 -13.63 -9.33
N SER A 22 -2.49 -14.75 -8.59
CA SER A 22 -3.70 -15.57 -8.48
C SER A 22 -4.83 -14.85 -7.74
N SER A 23 -6.08 -15.10 -8.13
CA SER A 23 -7.27 -14.56 -7.46
C SER A 23 -7.33 -14.94 -5.97
N LEU A 24 -6.87 -16.13 -5.61
CA LEU A 24 -6.74 -16.58 -4.22
C LEU A 24 -5.76 -15.72 -3.42
N HIS A 25 -4.65 -15.29 -4.05
CA HIS A 25 -3.67 -14.45 -3.39
C HIS A 25 -4.24 -13.06 -3.08
N HIS A 26 -5.05 -12.47 -3.98
CA HIS A 26 -5.72 -11.18 -3.75
C HIS A 26 -6.90 -11.30 -2.77
N ALA A 27 -7.51 -12.48 -2.65
CA ALA A 27 -8.60 -12.74 -1.69
C ALA A 27 -8.10 -12.90 -0.25
N ALA A 28 -6.81 -13.18 -0.04
CA ALA A 28 -6.24 -13.31 1.30
C ALA A 28 -6.34 -11.99 2.07
N TYR A 29 -6.81 -12.05 3.32
CA TYR A 29 -7.08 -10.87 4.16
C TYR A 29 -5.91 -9.89 4.23
N MET A 30 -4.68 -10.37 4.36
CA MET A 30 -3.48 -9.52 4.39
C MET A 30 -3.36 -8.54 3.21
N ARG A 31 -3.94 -8.90 2.05
CA ARG A 31 -3.91 -8.04 0.87
C ARG A 31 -5.19 -7.26 0.70
N SER A 32 -6.33 -7.94 0.86
CA SER A 32 -7.63 -7.28 0.79
C SER A 32 -7.79 -6.21 1.88
N ALA A 33 -7.23 -6.42 3.07
CA ALA A 33 -7.27 -5.45 4.17
C ALA A 33 -6.68 -4.09 3.78
N LYS A 34 -5.54 -4.08 3.06
CA LYS A 34 -4.93 -2.82 2.60
C LYS A 34 -5.84 -2.07 1.62
N VAL A 35 -6.43 -2.79 0.67
CA VAL A 35 -7.37 -2.20 -0.31
C VAL A 35 -8.64 -1.71 0.41
N MET A 36 -9.23 -2.53 1.29
CA MET A 36 -10.39 -2.13 2.09
C MET A 36 -10.11 -0.86 2.89
N LEU A 37 -8.92 -0.76 3.50
CA LEU A 37 -8.54 0.42 4.27
C LEU A 37 -8.39 1.65 3.37
N LEU A 38 -7.73 1.54 2.23
CA LEU A 38 -7.58 2.64 1.27
C LEU A 38 -8.94 3.10 0.74
N LEU A 39 -9.81 2.17 0.33
CA LEU A 39 -11.16 2.49 -0.12
C LEU A 39 -12.03 3.10 0.99
N ARG A 40 -11.86 2.64 2.24
CA ARG A 40 -12.49 3.27 3.40
C ARG A 40 -12.06 4.73 3.54
N LEU A 41 -10.75 5.02 3.48
CA LEU A 41 -10.25 6.40 3.56
C LEU A 41 -10.78 7.26 2.41
N VAL A 42 -10.81 6.73 1.19
CA VAL A 42 -11.37 7.41 0.02
C VAL A 42 -12.84 7.81 0.29
N ARG A 43 -13.67 6.89 0.80
CA ARG A 43 -15.08 7.18 1.11
C ARG A 43 -15.24 8.16 2.26
N GLU A 44 -14.51 7.94 3.37
CA GLU A 44 -14.65 8.78 4.58
C GLU A 44 -14.17 10.22 4.37
N GLU A 45 -13.23 10.43 3.44
CA GLU A 45 -12.74 11.76 3.05
C GLU A 45 -13.50 12.35 1.84
N GLY A 46 -14.52 11.65 1.34
CA GLY A 46 -15.31 12.13 0.21
C GLY A 46 -14.52 12.29 -1.08
N ILE A 47 -13.46 11.47 -1.28
CA ILE A 47 -12.61 11.54 -2.45
C ILE A 47 -13.33 10.85 -3.62
N CYS A 48 -13.66 11.63 -4.66
CA CYS A 48 -14.16 11.09 -5.92
C CYS A 48 -13.00 10.51 -6.71
N MET A 49 -13.15 9.30 -7.24
CA MET A 49 -12.15 8.65 -8.10
C MET A 49 -12.60 8.56 -9.57
N GLU A 50 -13.89 8.71 -9.86
CA GLU A 50 -14.47 8.66 -11.20
C GLU A 50 -13.89 9.76 -12.09
N GLY A 51 -13.33 9.39 -13.23
CA GLY A 51 -12.71 10.30 -14.20
C GLY A 51 -11.44 11.00 -13.68
N LYS A 52 -10.91 10.59 -12.52
CA LYS A 52 -9.79 11.25 -11.85
C LYS A 52 -8.44 10.66 -12.24
N ARG A 53 -7.40 11.45 -12.09
CA ARG A 53 -6.01 11.05 -12.26
C ARG A 53 -5.47 10.48 -10.96
N ILE A 54 -5.17 9.19 -10.95
CA ILE A 54 -4.74 8.42 -9.77
C ILE A 54 -3.33 7.91 -10.01
N PHE A 55 -2.43 8.19 -9.06
CA PHE A 55 -1.04 7.74 -9.11
C PHE A 55 -0.71 6.83 -7.91
N ASP A 56 -0.28 5.61 -8.17
CA ASP A 56 0.12 4.64 -7.14
C ASP A 56 1.65 4.43 -7.20
N TYR A 57 2.35 4.94 -6.19
CA TYR A 57 3.80 4.81 -6.06
C TYR A 57 4.14 3.54 -5.29
N GLY A 58 4.77 2.57 -5.97
CA GLY A 58 5.03 1.24 -5.42
C GLY A 58 3.76 0.39 -5.41
N PHE A 59 3.08 0.27 -6.55
CA PHE A 59 1.77 -0.39 -6.63
C PHE A 59 1.82 -1.91 -6.36
N GLY A 60 3.00 -2.54 -6.35
CA GLY A 60 3.17 -3.96 -6.06
C GLY A 60 2.32 -4.87 -6.96
N ALA A 61 1.40 -5.61 -6.37
CA ALA A 61 0.47 -6.47 -7.11
C ALA A 61 -0.72 -5.72 -7.75
N GLY A 62 -0.76 -4.40 -7.71
CA GLY A 62 -1.79 -3.57 -8.35
C GLY A 62 -3.18 -3.72 -7.74
N SER A 63 -3.29 -4.20 -6.50
CA SER A 63 -4.58 -4.51 -5.89
C SER A 63 -5.49 -3.29 -5.76
N PHE A 64 -4.93 -2.11 -5.44
CA PHE A 64 -5.71 -0.87 -5.40
C PHE A 64 -6.08 -0.39 -6.79
N LEU A 65 -5.17 -0.42 -7.76
CA LEU A 65 -5.43 -0.01 -9.15
C LEU A 65 -6.60 -0.81 -9.75
N ARG A 66 -6.71 -2.10 -9.43
CA ARG A 66 -7.83 -2.96 -9.86
C ARG A 66 -9.19 -2.55 -9.25
N ALA A 67 -9.17 -1.89 -8.10
CA ALA A 67 -10.36 -1.44 -7.38
C ALA A 67 -10.81 -0.02 -7.78
N CYS A 68 -10.04 0.67 -8.61
CA CYS A 68 -10.41 1.99 -9.14
C CYS A 68 -11.57 1.90 -10.14
N PRO A 69 -12.32 3.00 -10.35
CA PRO A 69 -13.29 3.12 -11.44
C PRO A 69 -12.63 2.96 -12.80
N ARG A 70 -13.38 2.40 -13.78
CA ARG A 70 -12.85 2.12 -15.13
C ARG A 70 -12.52 3.37 -15.95
N ASP A 71 -13.17 4.47 -15.66
CA ASP A 71 -13.00 5.78 -16.31
C ASP A 71 -11.84 6.60 -15.68
N ALA A 72 -11.27 6.15 -14.56
CA ALA A 72 -10.10 6.78 -13.97
C ALA A 72 -8.88 6.68 -14.89
N GLU A 73 -8.04 7.72 -14.87
CA GLU A 73 -6.73 7.70 -15.53
C GLU A 73 -5.68 7.22 -14.52
N LEU A 74 -5.19 6.00 -14.73
CA LEU A 74 -4.29 5.32 -13.80
C LEU A 74 -2.83 5.52 -14.20
N PHE A 75 -2.04 5.93 -13.22
CA PHE A 75 -0.60 5.98 -13.27
C PHE A 75 -0.02 5.11 -12.16
N GLY A 76 1.12 4.49 -12.40
CA GLY A 76 1.78 3.71 -11.37
C GLY A 76 3.24 3.47 -11.67
N VAL A 77 4.06 3.38 -10.61
CA VAL A 77 5.45 2.96 -10.71
C VAL A 77 5.71 1.78 -9.79
N GLU A 78 6.54 0.85 -10.28
CA GLU A 78 6.95 -0.32 -9.50
C GLU A 78 8.37 -0.72 -9.93
N ILE A 79 9.16 -1.24 -9.00
CA ILE A 79 10.55 -1.65 -9.28
C ILE A 79 10.64 -2.97 -10.07
N ASP A 80 9.60 -3.83 -10.00
CA ASP A 80 9.55 -5.09 -10.73
C ASP A 80 8.95 -4.90 -12.13
N PRO A 81 9.75 -4.99 -13.21
CA PRO A 81 9.26 -4.84 -14.58
C PRO A 81 8.29 -5.95 -15.01
N VAL A 82 8.31 -7.11 -14.34
CA VAL A 82 7.36 -8.19 -14.59
C VAL A 82 5.99 -7.79 -14.05
N ALA A 83 5.94 -7.30 -12.81
CA ALA A 83 4.71 -6.79 -12.21
C ALA A 83 4.10 -5.66 -13.05
N VAL A 84 4.91 -4.72 -13.54
CA VAL A 84 4.44 -3.63 -14.41
C VAL A 84 3.71 -4.18 -15.64
N ARG A 85 4.33 -5.10 -16.40
CA ARG A 85 3.72 -5.68 -17.60
C ARG A 85 2.45 -6.49 -17.31
N GLU A 86 2.49 -7.34 -16.27
CA GLU A 86 1.35 -8.19 -15.91
C GLU A 86 0.15 -7.38 -15.44
N ILE A 87 0.37 -6.35 -14.61
CA ILE A 87 -0.70 -5.50 -14.10
C ILE A 87 -1.27 -4.61 -15.19
N GLU A 88 -0.44 -4.00 -16.03
CA GLU A 88 -0.92 -3.20 -17.15
C GLU A 88 -1.77 -4.03 -18.11
N GLY A 89 -1.28 -5.22 -18.50
CA GLY A 89 -2.03 -6.14 -19.34
C GLY A 89 -3.36 -6.55 -18.73
N HIS A 90 -3.39 -6.87 -17.43
CA HIS A 90 -4.61 -7.21 -16.73
C HIS A 90 -5.61 -6.05 -16.66
N LEU A 91 -5.17 -4.84 -16.32
CA LEU A 91 -6.04 -3.66 -16.26
C LEU A 91 -6.66 -3.37 -17.61
N ARG A 92 -5.86 -3.37 -18.69
CA ARG A 92 -6.38 -3.19 -20.05
C ARG A 92 -7.39 -4.28 -20.46
N ALA A 93 -7.08 -5.55 -20.18
CA ALA A 93 -7.96 -6.68 -20.45
C ALA A 93 -9.29 -6.62 -19.66
N THR A 94 -9.31 -5.92 -18.53
CA THR A 94 -10.52 -5.74 -17.71
C THR A 94 -11.23 -4.41 -17.92
N GLY A 95 -10.91 -3.68 -19.00
CA GLY A 95 -11.66 -2.52 -19.48
C GLY A 95 -11.16 -1.16 -18.97
N PHE A 96 -9.95 -1.06 -18.43
CA PHE A 96 -9.32 0.22 -18.19
C PHE A 96 -8.67 0.74 -19.48
N GLU A 97 -9.09 1.88 -19.98
CA GLU A 97 -8.54 2.45 -21.20
C GLU A 97 -7.32 3.33 -20.97
N LYS A 98 -7.31 4.07 -19.85
CA LYS A 98 -6.29 5.08 -19.54
C LYS A 98 -5.34 4.56 -18.47
N VAL A 99 -4.44 3.64 -18.85
CA VAL A 99 -3.44 3.04 -17.95
C VAL A 99 -2.04 3.36 -18.43
N ARG A 100 -1.20 3.86 -17.53
CA ARG A 100 0.21 4.17 -17.74
C ARG A 100 1.01 3.67 -16.54
N LEU A 101 1.59 2.50 -16.65
CA LEU A 101 2.48 1.95 -15.64
C LEU A 101 3.92 1.99 -16.15
N SER A 102 4.87 2.16 -15.23
CA SER A 102 6.29 2.24 -15.56
C SER A 102 7.15 1.56 -14.53
N THR A 103 8.28 1.04 -14.97
CA THR A 103 9.30 0.52 -14.06
C THR A 103 10.06 1.68 -13.43
N LEU A 104 10.30 1.59 -12.13
CA LEU A 104 11.06 2.57 -11.36
C LEU A 104 12.52 2.12 -11.26
N GLU A 105 13.44 2.96 -11.74
CA GLU A 105 14.87 2.77 -11.57
C GLU A 105 15.31 3.35 -10.22
N LEU A 106 15.88 2.50 -9.34
CA LEU A 106 16.18 2.87 -7.95
C LEU A 106 17.28 3.93 -7.82
N ASP A 107 18.20 4.00 -8.75
CA ASP A 107 19.27 4.99 -8.79
C ASP A 107 18.81 6.37 -9.30
N ARG A 108 17.71 6.42 -10.03
CA ARG A 108 17.15 7.64 -10.64
C ARG A 108 15.67 7.86 -10.30
N TRP A 109 15.18 7.26 -9.23
CA TRP A 109 13.76 7.27 -8.87
C TRP A 109 13.17 8.68 -8.72
N GLU A 110 13.96 9.66 -8.29
CA GLU A 110 13.53 11.06 -8.14
C GLU A 110 13.28 11.78 -9.48
N GLU A 111 13.89 11.30 -10.56
CA GLU A 111 13.78 11.88 -11.90
C GLU A 111 12.58 11.33 -12.68
N HIS A 112 11.88 10.32 -12.14
CA HIS A 112 10.81 9.65 -12.85
C HIS A 112 9.73 10.64 -13.31
N PRO A 113 9.32 10.63 -14.61
CA PRO A 113 8.44 11.64 -15.19
C PRO A 113 7.10 11.79 -14.45
N PHE A 114 6.57 10.70 -13.86
CA PHE A 114 5.30 10.75 -13.13
C PHE A 114 5.40 11.58 -11.84
N LEU A 115 6.59 11.76 -11.27
CA LEU A 115 6.80 12.66 -10.12
C LEU A 115 6.72 14.16 -10.46
N ARG A 116 6.55 14.50 -11.74
CA ARG A 116 6.28 15.86 -12.23
C ARG A 116 4.82 16.05 -12.67
N GLY A 117 4.00 15.03 -12.52
CA GLY A 117 2.58 15.05 -12.86
C GLY A 117 1.73 15.85 -11.85
N GLN A 118 0.45 15.95 -12.16
CA GLN A 118 -0.58 16.50 -11.28
C GLN A 118 -1.71 15.47 -11.15
N TYR A 119 -1.96 15.02 -9.92
CA TYR A 119 -2.91 13.92 -9.65
C TYR A 119 -3.94 14.34 -8.60
N ASP A 120 -5.17 13.89 -8.79
CA ASP A 120 -6.26 14.10 -7.83
C ASP A 120 -6.07 13.21 -6.58
N LEU A 121 -5.51 12.00 -6.80
CA LEU A 121 -5.21 11.04 -5.74
C LEU A 121 -3.83 10.42 -5.97
N VAL A 122 -2.99 10.49 -4.95
CA VAL A 122 -1.69 9.81 -4.92
C VAL A 122 -1.69 8.78 -3.81
N LEU A 123 -1.12 7.61 -4.06
CA LEU A 123 -0.95 6.55 -3.07
C LEU A 123 0.51 6.22 -2.87
N CYS A 124 0.85 5.89 -1.63
CA CYS A 124 2.15 5.38 -1.24
C CYS A 124 1.93 4.37 -0.10
N SER A 125 1.89 3.09 -0.44
CA SER A 125 1.53 2.04 0.51
C SER A 125 2.68 1.07 0.74
N HIS A 126 3.21 1.03 1.96
CA HIS A 126 4.34 0.17 2.33
C HIS A 126 5.59 0.40 1.46
N VAL A 127 5.99 1.66 1.35
CA VAL A 127 7.20 2.07 0.62
C VAL A 127 8.15 2.87 1.50
N LEU A 128 7.62 3.80 2.31
CA LEU A 128 8.45 4.75 3.06
C LEU A 128 9.37 4.06 4.08
N GLU A 129 8.95 2.93 4.63
CA GLU A 129 9.72 2.13 5.58
C GLU A 129 11.00 1.52 4.98
N HIS A 130 11.08 1.44 3.65
CA HIS A 130 12.22 0.90 2.91
C HIS A 130 13.24 1.97 2.49
N LEU A 131 12.92 3.25 2.64
CA LEU A 131 13.74 4.36 2.14
C LEU A 131 14.59 4.97 3.24
N ASP A 132 15.85 5.29 2.96
CA ASP A 132 16.72 6.02 3.89
C ASP A 132 16.20 7.44 4.16
N ASN A 133 15.57 8.08 3.16
CA ASN A 133 15.00 9.42 3.27
C ASN A 133 13.52 9.48 2.87
N PRO A 134 12.59 9.05 3.75
CA PRO A 134 11.16 9.07 3.48
C PRO A 134 10.60 10.50 3.30
N VAL A 135 11.21 11.50 3.91
CA VAL A 135 10.80 12.92 3.79
C VAL A 135 10.94 13.39 2.35
N ARG A 136 12.01 12.97 1.67
CA ARG A 136 12.25 13.34 0.27
C ARG A 136 11.15 12.82 -0.65
N LEU A 137 10.77 11.54 -0.50
CA LEU A 137 9.67 10.97 -1.28
C LEU A 137 8.34 11.66 -0.96
N LEU A 138 8.04 11.89 0.32
CA LEU A 138 6.81 12.59 0.73
C LEU A 138 6.72 13.99 0.11
N SER A 139 7.84 14.75 0.07
CA SER A 139 7.88 16.07 -0.57
C SER A 139 7.59 15.99 -2.07
N LEU A 140 8.17 15.02 -2.77
CA LEU A 140 7.95 14.81 -4.21
C LEU A 140 6.50 14.41 -4.49
N LEU A 141 5.95 13.44 -3.75
CA LEU A 141 4.56 13.01 -3.89
C LEU A 141 3.59 14.14 -3.55
N GLY A 142 3.90 14.94 -2.53
CA GLY A 142 3.18 16.18 -2.25
C GLY A 142 3.22 17.14 -3.44
N GLY A 143 4.39 17.26 -4.09
CA GLY A 143 4.59 18.03 -5.32
C GLY A 143 3.65 17.63 -6.47
N CYS A 144 3.29 16.34 -6.52
CA CYS A 144 2.43 15.76 -7.55
C CYS A 144 0.92 15.99 -7.30
N LEU A 145 0.52 16.56 -6.17
CA LEU A 145 -0.90 16.77 -5.89
C LEU A 145 -1.48 17.92 -6.73
N ALA A 146 -2.53 17.65 -7.45
CA ALA A 146 -3.38 18.67 -8.05
C ALA A 146 -4.02 19.55 -6.97
N PRO A 147 -4.56 20.73 -7.30
CA PRO A 147 -5.33 21.52 -6.35
C PRO A 147 -6.44 20.69 -5.71
N LYS A 148 -6.49 20.64 -4.37
CA LYS A 148 -7.39 19.78 -3.55
C LYS A 148 -7.08 18.28 -3.64
N GLY A 149 -6.04 17.86 -4.37
CA GLY A 149 -5.60 16.47 -4.39
C GLY A 149 -5.22 15.93 -3.01
N LYS A 150 -5.27 14.63 -2.86
CA LYS A 150 -4.95 13.92 -1.60
C LYS A 150 -3.85 12.90 -1.82
N LEU A 151 -2.99 12.76 -0.81
CA LEU A 151 -2.01 11.68 -0.72
C LEU A 151 -2.42 10.71 0.39
N LEU A 152 -2.66 9.47 0.03
CA LEU A 152 -2.90 8.38 0.99
C LEU A 152 -1.60 7.63 1.24
N VAL A 153 -1.24 7.51 2.51
CA VAL A 153 -0.04 6.76 2.94
C VAL A 153 -0.46 5.64 3.89
N LEU A 154 -0.01 4.42 3.59
CA LEU A 154 -0.10 3.29 4.53
C LEU A 154 1.29 2.86 4.95
N LEU A 155 1.45 2.60 6.25
CA LEU A 155 2.70 2.16 6.86
C LEU A 155 2.42 0.98 7.81
N PRO A 156 3.33 0.00 7.91
CA PRO A 156 3.22 -1.06 8.89
C PRO A 156 3.39 -0.50 10.30
N LEU A 157 2.58 -0.98 11.23
CA LEU A 157 2.63 -0.56 12.62
C LEU A 157 2.69 -1.77 13.56
N ASN A 158 3.42 -1.66 14.67
CA ASN A 158 3.56 -2.73 15.67
C ASN A 158 3.97 -4.08 15.08
N GLU A 159 4.88 -4.09 14.12
CA GLU A 159 5.41 -5.31 13.53
C GLU A 159 6.06 -6.18 14.61
N ARG A 160 5.57 -7.41 14.77
CA ARG A 160 6.15 -8.40 15.69
C ARG A 160 7.44 -9.00 15.14
N ARG A 161 7.59 -9.02 13.84
CA ARG A 161 8.80 -9.41 13.13
C ARG A 161 9.13 -8.32 12.13
N LEU A 162 10.28 -7.70 12.30
CA LEU A 162 10.80 -6.74 11.31
C LEU A 162 11.09 -7.47 10.01
N ASP A 163 10.59 -6.93 8.91
CA ASP A 163 11.05 -7.29 7.60
C ASP A 163 12.52 -6.86 7.48
N PRO A 164 13.45 -7.74 7.04
CA PRO A 164 14.86 -7.39 6.90
C PRO A 164 15.11 -6.23 5.93
N HIS A 165 14.14 -5.92 5.07
CA HIS A 165 14.22 -4.80 4.13
C HIS A 165 13.68 -3.47 4.69
N HIS A 166 13.11 -3.46 5.91
CA HIS A 166 12.67 -2.22 6.55
C HIS A 166 13.86 -1.48 7.17
N VAL A 167 14.13 -0.29 6.66
CA VAL A 167 15.13 0.63 7.22
C VAL A 167 14.58 1.30 8.47
N HIS A 168 13.28 1.57 8.51
CA HIS A 168 12.61 2.23 9.62
C HIS A 168 11.60 1.31 10.31
N ARG A 169 11.67 1.30 11.65
CA ARG A 169 10.55 0.82 12.47
C ARG A 169 9.57 1.95 12.68
N ILE A 170 8.39 1.82 12.12
CA ILE A 170 7.42 2.91 12.08
C ILE A 170 6.93 3.29 13.49
N CYS A 171 7.13 4.57 13.83
CA CYS A 171 6.63 5.22 15.02
C CYS A 171 5.74 6.41 14.61
N PRO A 172 4.49 6.52 15.10
CA PRO A 172 3.57 7.60 14.70
C PRO A 172 4.14 9.01 14.92
N GLY A 173 4.91 9.22 15.99
CA GLY A 173 5.56 10.51 16.27
C GLY A 173 6.64 10.86 15.24
N GLU A 174 7.37 9.89 14.74
CA GLU A 174 8.37 10.07 13.69
C GLU A 174 7.70 10.37 12.35
N VAL A 175 6.69 9.61 11.98
CA VAL A 175 5.91 9.85 10.76
C VAL A 175 5.31 11.25 10.75
N LYS A 176 4.81 11.74 11.89
CA LYS A 176 4.33 13.11 12.02
C LYS A 176 5.42 14.15 11.73
N ARG A 177 6.67 13.88 12.16
CA ARG A 177 7.82 14.74 11.83
C ARG A 177 8.13 14.70 10.32
N TRP A 178 8.13 13.52 9.71
CA TRP A 178 8.34 13.36 8.26
C TRP A 178 7.33 14.19 7.45
N VAL A 179 6.04 14.04 7.77
CA VAL A 179 4.95 14.78 7.10
C VAL A 179 5.15 16.29 7.23
N LYS A 180 5.47 16.77 8.45
CA LYS A 180 5.73 18.21 8.69
C LYS A 180 6.96 18.69 7.91
N SER A 181 8.05 17.94 7.92
CA SER A 181 9.30 18.30 7.21
C SER A 181 9.12 18.27 5.68
N ALA A 182 8.20 17.44 5.18
CA ALA A 182 7.82 17.41 3.77
C ALA A 182 6.89 18.56 3.35
N GLY A 183 6.49 19.45 4.26
CA GLY A 183 5.60 20.58 3.99
C GLY A 183 4.14 20.16 3.77
N LEU A 184 3.74 18.98 4.26
CA LEU A 184 2.40 18.44 4.11
C LEU A 184 1.56 18.65 5.36
N LYS A 185 0.23 18.74 5.16
CA LYS A 185 -0.78 18.80 6.22
C LYS A 185 -1.43 17.44 6.40
N THR A 186 -1.57 17.00 7.64
CA THR A 186 -2.33 15.79 7.97
C THR A 186 -3.81 16.13 8.07
N CYS A 187 -4.61 15.64 7.12
CA CYS A 187 -6.07 15.71 7.18
C CYS A 187 -6.62 14.64 8.14
N ARG A 188 -6.06 13.43 8.06
CA ARG A 188 -6.44 12.29 8.90
C ARG A 188 -5.24 11.43 9.23
N CYS A 189 -5.25 10.86 10.45
CA CYS A 189 -4.28 9.86 10.89
C CYS A 189 -5.04 8.78 11.68
N LEU A 190 -4.95 7.53 11.25
CA LEU A 190 -5.68 6.41 11.81
C LEU A 190 -4.74 5.23 12.04
N ALA A 191 -4.68 4.74 13.28
CA ALA A 191 -4.06 3.47 13.62
C ALA A 191 -5.16 2.38 13.64
N THR A 192 -5.07 1.39 12.77
CA THR A 192 -6.16 0.45 12.47
C THR A 192 -5.66 -0.94 12.08
N ASP A 193 -6.58 -1.78 11.63
CA ASP A 193 -6.33 -3.17 11.21
C ASP A 193 -5.85 -4.05 12.36
N PHE A 194 -6.68 -4.16 13.39
CA PHE A 194 -6.40 -4.98 14.57
C PHE A 194 -6.49 -6.49 14.29
N ALA A 195 -7.24 -6.90 13.27
CA ALA A 195 -7.43 -8.31 12.94
C ALA A 195 -6.13 -9.00 12.54
N LEU A 196 -5.20 -8.31 11.87
CA LEU A 196 -3.90 -8.87 11.51
C LEU A 196 -2.97 -9.08 12.71
N TYR A 197 -3.19 -8.41 13.83
CA TYR A 197 -2.29 -8.49 14.98
C TYR A 197 -2.13 -9.92 15.53
N TRP A 198 -3.21 -10.67 15.61
CA TRP A 198 -3.15 -12.05 16.08
C TRP A 198 -2.66 -13.04 15.02
N LEU A 199 -2.81 -12.70 13.71
CA LEU A 199 -2.33 -13.51 12.60
C LEU A 199 -0.81 -13.42 12.38
N GLN A 200 -0.19 -12.31 12.77
CA GLN A 200 1.26 -12.09 12.57
C GLN A 200 2.14 -13.25 13.09
N PRO A 201 1.90 -13.85 14.28
CA PRO A 201 2.68 -14.98 14.74
C PRO A 201 2.58 -16.20 13.82
N CYS A 202 1.43 -16.44 13.23
CA CYS A 202 1.19 -17.59 12.34
C CYS A 202 2.04 -17.51 11.06
N PHE A 203 2.27 -16.29 10.56
CA PHE A 203 3.14 -16.06 9.39
C PHE A 203 4.63 -16.17 9.73
N ALA A 204 4.99 -16.03 11.02
CA ALA A 204 6.36 -16.19 11.49
C ALA A 204 6.78 -17.67 11.59
N TRP A 205 5.85 -18.62 11.54
CA TRP A 205 6.18 -20.04 11.59
C TRP A 205 6.93 -20.47 10.34
N LYS A 206 8.16 -20.96 10.55
CA LYS A 206 9.00 -21.52 9.47
C LYS A 206 8.48 -22.85 8.95
N HIS A 207 7.61 -23.54 9.70
CA HIS A 207 7.08 -24.85 9.36
C HIS A 207 6.02 -24.76 8.24
N PRO A 208 6.03 -25.66 7.22
CA PRO A 208 5.08 -25.64 6.11
C PRO A 208 3.61 -25.66 6.55
N ILE A 209 3.28 -26.47 7.57
CA ILE A 209 1.93 -26.56 8.13
C ILE A 209 1.47 -25.21 8.73
N GLY A 210 2.36 -24.50 9.43
CA GLY A 210 2.05 -23.18 9.97
C GLY A 210 1.72 -22.14 8.88
N ARG A 211 2.41 -22.21 7.76
CA ARG A 211 2.11 -21.36 6.59
C ARG A 211 0.76 -21.70 5.97
N LEU A 212 0.43 -22.98 5.82
CA LEU A 212 -0.87 -23.44 5.32
C LEU A 212 -2.01 -22.97 6.21
N VAL A 213 -1.88 -23.13 7.54
CA VAL A 213 -2.86 -22.66 8.51
C VAL A 213 -3.03 -21.14 8.41
N ALA A 214 -1.93 -20.38 8.36
CA ALA A 214 -1.97 -18.93 8.23
C ALA A 214 -2.68 -18.49 6.94
N GLN A 215 -2.44 -19.17 5.82
CA GLN A 215 -3.11 -18.91 4.56
C GLN A 215 -4.61 -19.22 4.62
N ALA A 216 -4.98 -20.37 5.19
CA ALA A 216 -6.39 -20.76 5.34
C ALA A 216 -7.15 -19.77 6.22
N VAL A 217 -6.57 -19.38 7.35
CA VAL A 217 -7.17 -18.38 8.25
C VAL A 217 -7.26 -17.01 7.57
N SER A 218 -6.22 -16.58 6.86
CA SER A 218 -6.24 -15.32 6.11
C SER A 218 -7.31 -15.31 5.03
N LEU A 219 -7.51 -16.44 4.34
CA LEU A 219 -8.57 -16.60 3.34
C LEU A 219 -9.96 -16.58 4.01
N GLY A 220 -10.14 -17.28 5.13
CA GLY A 220 -11.38 -17.27 5.91
C GLY A 220 -11.76 -15.87 6.40
N LEU A 221 -10.79 -15.09 6.88
CA LEU A 221 -11.03 -13.68 7.28
C LEU A 221 -11.38 -12.79 6.08
N GLY A 222 -10.73 -13.01 4.93
CA GLY A 222 -11.07 -12.28 3.69
C GLY A 222 -12.51 -12.57 3.25
N LEU A 223 -12.94 -13.83 3.34
CA LEU A 223 -14.31 -14.23 3.06
C LEU A 223 -15.31 -13.63 4.07
N ALA A 224 -14.99 -13.69 5.36
CA ALA A 224 -15.81 -13.11 6.42
C ALA A 224 -15.96 -11.58 6.25
N ALA A 225 -14.88 -10.89 5.88
CA ALA A 225 -14.94 -9.46 5.59
C ALA A 225 -15.88 -9.14 4.41
N LYS A 226 -15.88 -9.97 3.36
CA LYS A 226 -16.82 -9.81 2.24
C LYS A 226 -18.27 -10.10 2.64
N LEU A 227 -18.52 -11.13 3.45
CA LEU A 227 -19.87 -11.50 3.90
C LEU A 227 -20.48 -10.46 4.87
N ILE A 228 -19.68 -9.93 5.79
CA ILE A 228 -20.10 -8.89 6.75
C ILE A 228 -20.25 -7.53 6.06
N GLY A 229 -19.54 -7.34 4.97
CA GLY A 229 -19.37 -6.08 4.26
C GLY A 229 -18.11 -5.33 4.73
N GLU A 230 -17.31 -4.95 3.77
CA GLU A 230 -16.02 -4.30 3.99
C GLU A 230 -16.18 -3.00 4.81
N ASP A 231 -17.31 -2.31 4.66
CA ASP A 231 -17.65 -1.08 5.38
C ASP A 231 -17.87 -1.29 6.88
N ARG A 232 -18.28 -2.49 7.28
CA ARG A 232 -18.57 -2.86 8.68
C ARG A 232 -17.39 -3.57 9.32
N TRP A 233 -16.61 -4.30 8.54
CA TRP A 233 -15.53 -5.14 9.01
C TRP A 233 -14.43 -4.36 9.73
N MET A 234 -13.86 -3.35 9.10
CA MET A 234 -12.81 -2.53 9.70
C MET A 234 -13.27 -1.79 10.94
N PRO A 235 -14.42 -1.07 10.94
CA PRO A 235 -14.95 -0.43 12.15
C PRO A 235 -15.28 -1.42 13.28
N PHE A 236 -15.70 -2.64 12.96
CA PHE A 236 -15.92 -3.69 13.95
C PHE A 236 -14.60 -4.02 14.68
N TRP A 237 -13.52 -4.26 13.95
CA TRP A 237 -12.23 -4.56 14.54
C TRP A 237 -11.59 -3.36 15.25
N ASP A 238 -11.79 -2.15 14.77
CA ASP A 238 -11.33 -0.92 15.43
C ASP A 238 -11.98 -0.75 16.83
N ARG A 239 -13.19 -1.28 17.02
CA ARG A 239 -13.89 -1.27 18.34
C ARG A 239 -13.52 -2.46 19.22
N LEU A 240 -13.42 -3.64 18.62
CA LEU A 240 -13.22 -4.90 19.35
C LEU A 240 -11.74 -5.14 19.66
N GLY A 241 -10.85 -4.86 18.71
CA GLY A 241 -9.43 -5.18 18.82
C GLY A 241 -8.76 -4.62 20.08
N PRO A 242 -8.92 -3.32 20.41
CA PRO A 242 -8.37 -2.75 21.63
C PRO A 242 -8.90 -3.41 22.92
N ARG A 243 -10.18 -3.83 22.93
CA ARG A 243 -10.80 -4.54 24.08
C ARG A 243 -10.20 -5.92 24.28
N LEU A 244 -9.73 -6.56 23.21
CA LEU A 244 -9.04 -7.84 23.23
C LEU A 244 -7.53 -7.70 23.46
N GLY A 245 -7.02 -6.48 23.69
CA GLY A 245 -5.60 -6.22 23.86
C GLY A 245 -4.79 -6.29 22.54
N PHE A 246 -5.46 -6.30 21.39
CA PHE A 246 -4.78 -6.27 20.08
C PHE A 246 -4.22 -4.88 19.80
N LYS A 247 -3.09 -4.83 19.08
CA LYS A 247 -2.49 -3.58 18.62
C LYS A 247 -2.81 -3.37 17.15
N PRO A 248 -2.97 -2.10 16.71
CA PRO A 248 -3.16 -1.80 15.30
C PRO A 248 -1.93 -2.20 14.49
N THR A 249 -2.12 -2.75 13.29
CA THR A 249 -1.02 -3.20 12.43
C THR A 249 -0.74 -2.24 11.27
N GLN A 250 -1.60 -1.26 11.07
CA GLN A 250 -1.48 -0.26 10.02
C GLN A 250 -1.60 1.16 10.59
N LEU A 251 -0.73 2.05 10.11
CA LEU A 251 -0.87 3.50 10.24
C LEU A 251 -1.29 4.06 8.89
N ALA A 252 -2.47 4.65 8.84
CA ALA A 252 -3.04 5.22 7.64
C ALA A 252 -3.11 6.73 7.76
N LEU A 253 -2.64 7.46 6.75
CA LEU A 253 -2.68 8.90 6.70
C LEU A 253 -3.36 9.39 5.44
N VAL A 254 -4.12 10.47 5.58
CA VAL A 254 -4.60 11.30 4.47
C VAL A 254 -3.92 12.65 4.59
N LEU A 255 -3.16 13.01 3.56
CA LEU A 255 -2.33 14.21 3.53
C LEU A 255 -2.79 15.15 2.40
N SER A 256 -2.53 16.43 2.58
CA SER A 256 -2.72 17.48 1.56
C SER A 256 -1.56 18.47 1.59
N ARG A 257 -1.49 19.32 0.62
CA ARG A 257 -0.67 20.53 0.65
C ARG A 257 -1.24 21.59 1.55
#